data_03a15bfce102e18f941b938e012102cf
#
_entry.id   03a15bfce102e18f941b938e012102cf
#
_cell.length_a   1.000
_cell.length_b   1.000
_cell.length_c   1.000
_cell.angle_alpha   90.00
_cell.angle_beta   90.00
_cell.angle_gamma   90.00
#
_symmetry.space_group_name_H-M   'P 1'
#
loop_
_entity.id
_entity.type
_entity.pdbx_description
1 polymer ?
#
loop_
_entity_poly.entity_id
_entity_poly.type
_entity_poly.pdbx_seq_one_letter_code
_entity_poly.pdbx_strand_id
1 'polypeptide(L)'
;IPKRSGAKVKSIITYNFDDLIEESLSKVKLEYKTIYRDEEQHDSDELPIYHVHGFIPGRESFDREASLVFSEEAYHKVYSEPYHWSNLVQLATLRENNCLMIGLSLSDPNLRRLLEIAAQKQSKNCRHYAFIQRLSNDSLIDDSSCVKINEASVNKILQTHHIIQEKMMESLGTRVIWFEDYSEIPVLLDEIRK
;
A
#
# COMPACT_ATOMS: atom_id res chain seq x y z
N ILE A 1 20.79 9.90 -20.15
CA ILE A 1 20.17 9.33 -18.93
C ILE A 1 19.73 7.95 -19.31
N PRO A 2 20.09 6.91 -18.56
CA PRO A 2 19.64 5.59 -18.90
C PRO A 2 18.11 5.58 -18.77
N LYS A 3 17.46 5.24 -19.87
CA LYS A 3 16.05 4.92 -19.87
C LYS A 3 15.80 3.91 -18.76
N ARG A 4 14.65 3.93 -18.16
CA ARG A 4 14.24 3.03 -17.06
C ARG A 4 14.33 1.52 -17.38
N SER A 5 14.87 1.17 -18.56
CA SER A 5 15.22 -0.21 -18.90
C SER A 5 16.10 -0.82 -17.80
N GLY A 6 15.56 -1.77 -17.06
CA GLY A 6 16.22 -2.36 -15.88
C GLY A 6 15.89 -1.73 -14.53
N ALA A 7 15.05 -0.68 -14.46
CA ALA A 7 14.57 -0.15 -13.19
C ALA A 7 13.80 -1.23 -12.41
N LYS A 8 14.14 -1.38 -11.11
CA LYS A 8 13.48 -2.38 -10.23
C LYS A 8 12.05 -1.98 -9.89
N VAL A 9 11.78 -0.67 -9.71
CA VAL A 9 10.44 -0.13 -9.45
C VAL A 9 9.77 0.21 -10.77
N LYS A 10 8.63 -0.39 -11.05
CA LYS A 10 7.86 -0.20 -12.29
C LYS A 10 6.81 0.89 -12.17
N SER A 11 6.16 0.97 -11.02
CA SER A 11 5.12 1.96 -10.72
C SER A 11 5.02 2.17 -9.22
N ILE A 12 4.39 3.28 -8.85
CA ILE A 12 3.92 3.54 -7.49
C ILE A 12 2.41 3.64 -7.54
N ILE A 13 1.72 2.99 -6.62
CA ILE A 13 0.29 3.14 -6.39
C ILE A 13 0.13 3.73 -5.00
N THR A 14 -0.56 4.85 -4.89
CA THR A 14 -0.82 5.51 -3.62
C THR A 14 -2.31 5.71 -3.39
N TYR A 15 -2.70 5.62 -2.13
CA TYR A 15 -4.05 5.92 -1.64
C TYR A 15 -4.13 7.32 -1.03
N ASN A 16 -2.97 7.99 -0.89
CA ASN A 16 -2.89 9.36 -0.43
C ASN A 16 -3.29 10.32 -1.54
N PHE A 17 -3.81 11.47 -1.13
CA PHE A 17 -4.21 12.54 -2.05
C PHE A 17 -3.10 13.56 -2.30
N ASP A 18 -2.09 13.60 -1.43
CA ASP A 18 -1.01 14.60 -1.45
C ASP A 18 0.07 14.30 -2.51
N ASP A 19 0.92 15.30 -2.77
CA ASP A 19 2.01 15.26 -3.74
C ASP A 19 3.40 15.01 -3.10
N LEU A 20 3.46 14.45 -1.91
CA LEU A 20 4.72 14.25 -1.18
C LEU A 20 5.68 13.28 -1.89
N ILE A 21 5.14 12.31 -2.62
CA ILE A 21 5.93 11.37 -3.44
C ILE A 21 6.58 12.14 -4.59
N GLU A 22 5.79 12.91 -5.30
CA GLU A 22 6.20 13.76 -6.43
C GLU A 22 7.28 14.76 -6.02
N GLU A 23 7.07 15.45 -4.90
CA GLU A 23 8.07 16.37 -4.34
C GLU A 23 9.38 15.65 -4.02
N SER A 24 9.30 14.44 -3.47
CA SER A 24 10.49 13.66 -3.13
C SER A 24 11.25 13.18 -4.37
N LEU A 25 10.54 12.74 -5.40
CA LEU A 25 11.14 12.34 -6.68
C LEU A 25 11.74 13.53 -7.43
N SER A 26 11.08 14.68 -7.40
CA SER A 26 11.60 15.92 -7.98
C SER A 26 12.93 16.35 -7.35
N LYS A 27 13.10 16.20 -6.02
CA LYS A 27 14.34 16.49 -5.31
C LYS A 27 15.52 15.64 -5.80
N VAL A 28 15.25 14.41 -6.21
CA VAL A 28 16.27 13.49 -6.76
C VAL A 28 16.31 13.50 -8.29
N LYS A 29 15.56 14.40 -8.95
CA LYS A 29 15.49 14.57 -10.40
C LYS A 29 15.14 13.28 -11.15
N LEU A 30 14.23 12.52 -10.62
CA LEU A 30 13.70 11.34 -11.28
C LEU A 30 12.42 11.73 -12.04
N GLU A 31 12.38 11.39 -13.34
CA GLU A 31 11.20 11.66 -14.18
C GLU A 31 10.04 10.77 -13.76
N TYR A 32 8.89 11.38 -13.60
CA TYR A 32 7.66 10.69 -13.19
C TYR A 32 6.43 11.29 -13.90
N LYS A 33 5.35 10.55 -13.89
CA LYS A 33 4.03 11.00 -14.33
C LYS A 33 2.99 10.69 -13.26
N THR A 34 2.33 11.72 -12.75
CA THR A 34 1.17 11.59 -11.86
C THR A 34 -0.05 11.23 -12.68
N ILE A 35 -0.76 10.17 -12.27
CA ILE A 35 -1.94 9.62 -12.95
C ILE A 35 -3.06 9.49 -11.92
N TYR A 36 -4.15 10.20 -12.14
CA TYR A 36 -5.33 10.16 -11.26
C TYR A 36 -6.65 10.12 -12.04
N ARG A 37 -6.57 9.89 -13.38
CA ARG A 37 -7.71 9.75 -14.31
C ARG A 37 -7.44 8.66 -15.33
N ASP A 38 -8.49 8.10 -15.92
CA ASP A 38 -8.43 7.03 -16.90
C ASP A 38 -7.72 7.42 -18.21
N GLU A 39 -7.88 8.68 -18.62
CA GLU A 39 -7.32 9.16 -19.90
C GLU A 39 -5.82 9.47 -19.84
N GLU A 40 -5.23 9.50 -18.64
CA GLU A 40 -3.83 9.88 -18.47
C GLU A 40 -2.90 8.72 -18.83
N GLN A 41 -1.86 9.05 -19.59
CA GLN A 41 -0.84 8.11 -20.02
C GLN A 41 0.54 8.62 -19.59
N HIS A 42 1.51 7.72 -19.54
CA HIS A 42 2.90 8.03 -19.24
C HIS A 42 3.82 7.53 -20.34
N ASP A 43 4.95 8.19 -20.50
CA ASP A 43 6.02 7.73 -21.39
C ASP A 43 6.86 6.61 -20.74
N SER A 44 7.57 5.85 -21.58
CA SER A 44 8.40 4.73 -21.10
C SER A 44 9.53 5.14 -20.14
N ASP A 45 9.91 6.41 -20.15
CA ASP A 45 11.00 6.98 -19.36
C ASP A 45 10.52 7.53 -18.01
N GLU A 46 9.22 7.71 -17.86
CA GLU A 46 8.59 8.22 -16.64
C GLU A 46 8.23 7.11 -15.67
N LEU A 47 8.29 7.41 -14.37
CA LEU A 47 7.75 6.56 -13.32
C LEU A 47 6.27 6.89 -13.12
N PRO A 48 5.33 6.02 -13.49
CA PRO A 48 3.93 6.29 -13.22
C PRO A 48 3.64 6.22 -11.73
N ILE A 49 2.95 7.25 -11.23
CA ILE A 49 2.42 7.34 -9.86
C ILE A 49 0.91 7.39 -9.98
N TYR A 50 0.25 6.30 -9.59
CA TYR A 50 -1.20 6.17 -9.67
C TYR A 50 -1.84 6.58 -8.35
N HIS A 51 -2.57 7.69 -8.35
CA HIS A 51 -3.42 8.13 -7.23
C HIS A 51 -4.81 7.54 -7.37
N VAL A 52 -4.98 6.32 -6.88
CA VAL A 52 -6.21 5.53 -7.10
C VAL A 52 -7.44 6.05 -6.35
N HIS A 53 -7.25 6.95 -5.39
CA HIS A 53 -8.32 7.64 -4.67
C HIS A 53 -8.48 9.11 -5.10
N GLY A 54 -7.71 9.57 -6.09
CA GLY A 54 -7.67 10.96 -6.55
C GLY A 54 -6.46 11.72 -6.04
N PHE A 55 -6.27 12.94 -6.54
CA PHE A 55 -5.07 13.74 -6.31
C PHE A 55 -5.40 15.19 -6.00
N ILE A 56 -4.70 15.77 -5.02
CA ILE A 56 -4.80 17.17 -4.61
C ILE A 56 -3.39 17.77 -4.67
N PRO A 57 -3.04 18.54 -5.71
CA PRO A 57 -1.73 19.16 -5.82
C PRO A 57 -1.58 20.27 -4.78
N GLY A 58 -0.46 20.28 -4.05
CA GLY A 58 -0.22 21.27 -2.99
C GLY A 58 -0.01 22.70 -3.48
N ARG A 59 0.43 22.88 -4.72
CA ARG A 59 0.84 24.20 -5.27
C ARG A 59 0.00 24.68 -6.46
N GLU A 60 -0.75 23.80 -7.08
CA GLU A 60 -1.57 24.12 -8.24
C GLU A 60 -3.04 24.31 -7.84
N SER A 61 -3.82 24.93 -8.70
CA SER A 61 -5.26 25.03 -8.48
C SER A 61 -5.87 23.63 -8.50
N PHE A 62 -6.56 23.28 -7.43
CA PHE A 62 -7.32 22.03 -7.33
C PHE A 62 -8.25 21.88 -8.54
N ASP A 63 -8.11 20.77 -9.24
CA ASP A 63 -9.01 20.42 -10.32
C ASP A 63 -10.35 19.96 -9.74
N ARG A 64 -11.38 20.81 -9.91
CA ARG A 64 -12.73 20.55 -9.40
C ARG A 64 -13.42 19.35 -10.06
N GLU A 65 -12.92 18.92 -11.22
CA GLU A 65 -13.43 17.73 -11.93
C GLU A 65 -12.72 16.43 -11.50
N ALA A 66 -11.64 16.53 -10.70
CA ALA A 66 -10.97 15.36 -10.17
C ALA A 66 -11.91 14.61 -9.22
N SER A 67 -12.18 13.35 -9.55
CA SER A 67 -12.95 12.46 -8.68
C SER A 67 -12.11 12.07 -7.47
N LEU A 68 -12.49 12.56 -6.29
CA LEU A 68 -11.86 12.15 -5.04
C LEU A 68 -12.68 11.05 -4.36
N VAL A 69 -12.03 9.95 -4.00
CA VAL A 69 -12.63 8.88 -3.21
C VAL A 69 -12.51 9.23 -1.73
N PHE A 70 -13.22 10.28 -1.32
CA PHE A 70 -13.17 10.81 0.04
C PHE A 70 -14.43 10.47 0.85
N SER A 71 -15.57 10.33 0.20
CA SER A 71 -16.83 9.94 0.84
C SER A 71 -17.06 8.44 0.75
N GLU A 72 -17.86 7.92 1.66
CA GLU A 72 -18.30 6.53 1.66
C GLU A 72 -19.05 6.18 0.35
N GLU A 73 -19.85 7.12 -0.17
CA GLU A 73 -20.55 6.97 -1.44
C GLU A 73 -19.57 6.83 -2.62
N ALA A 74 -18.54 7.69 -2.70
CA ALA A 74 -17.51 7.61 -3.73
C ALA A 74 -16.74 6.27 -3.63
N TYR A 75 -16.44 5.83 -2.42
CA TYR A 75 -15.82 4.53 -2.18
C TYR A 75 -16.69 3.37 -2.67
N HIS A 76 -17.98 3.38 -2.33
CA HIS A 76 -18.92 2.34 -2.78
C HIS A 76 -19.06 2.32 -4.30
N LYS A 77 -19.02 3.47 -4.96
CA LYS A 77 -19.02 3.55 -6.41
C LYS A 77 -17.82 2.82 -7.01
N VAL A 78 -16.60 3.13 -6.57
CA VAL A 78 -15.38 2.45 -7.03
C VAL A 78 -15.42 0.95 -6.70
N TYR A 79 -15.89 0.59 -5.50
CA TYR A 79 -15.99 -0.81 -5.09
C TYR A 79 -16.97 -1.61 -5.95
N SER A 80 -18.11 -1.03 -6.32
CA SER A 80 -19.17 -1.68 -7.11
C SER A 80 -18.89 -1.71 -8.61
N GLU A 81 -17.97 -0.89 -9.11
CA GLU A 81 -17.55 -0.86 -10.50
C GLU A 81 -16.28 -1.70 -10.72
N PRO A 82 -16.38 -3.00 -11.13
CA PRO A 82 -15.21 -3.86 -11.31
C PRO A 82 -14.23 -3.36 -12.38
N TYR A 83 -14.74 -2.61 -13.34
CA TYR A 83 -13.96 -2.07 -14.47
C TYR A 83 -13.52 -0.62 -14.27
N HIS A 84 -13.71 -0.06 -13.07
CA HIS A 84 -13.17 1.26 -12.76
C HIS A 84 -11.64 1.24 -12.98
N TRP A 85 -11.12 2.27 -13.64
CA TRP A 85 -9.71 2.32 -14.04
C TRP A 85 -8.74 2.02 -12.88
N SER A 86 -9.03 2.58 -11.70
CA SER A 86 -8.18 2.37 -10.52
C SER A 86 -8.16 0.91 -10.05
N ASN A 87 -9.29 0.17 -10.19
CA ASN A 87 -9.34 -1.27 -9.91
C ASN A 87 -8.54 -2.07 -10.93
N LEU A 88 -8.63 -1.71 -12.21
CA LEU A 88 -7.91 -2.38 -13.30
C LEU A 88 -6.40 -2.21 -13.16
N VAL A 89 -5.93 -0.99 -12.88
CA VAL A 89 -4.49 -0.70 -12.66
C VAL A 89 -3.95 -1.49 -11.48
N GLN A 90 -4.66 -1.48 -10.34
CA GLN A 90 -4.27 -2.24 -9.16
C GLN A 90 -4.23 -3.73 -9.43
N LEU A 91 -5.27 -4.28 -10.05
CA LEU A 91 -5.36 -5.72 -10.34
C LEU A 91 -4.28 -6.16 -11.33
N ALA A 92 -4.01 -5.39 -12.38
CA ALA A 92 -2.93 -5.67 -13.33
C ALA A 92 -1.57 -5.67 -12.62
N THR A 93 -1.32 -4.65 -11.79
CA THR A 93 -0.07 -4.54 -11.02
C THR A 93 0.12 -5.72 -10.08
N LEU A 94 -0.91 -6.11 -9.34
CA LEU A 94 -0.88 -7.26 -8.42
C LEU A 94 -0.68 -8.60 -9.16
N ARG A 95 -1.14 -8.72 -10.39
CA ARG A 95 -0.98 -9.95 -11.18
C ARG A 95 0.37 -10.06 -11.86
N GLU A 96 0.93 -8.96 -12.31
CA GLU A 96 2.12 -8.95 -13.15
C GLU A 96 3.41 -8.70 -12.38
N ASN A 97 3.33 -8.07 -11.21
CA ASN A 97 4.50 -7.65 -10.45
C ASN A 97 4.51 -8.20 -9.02
N ASN A 98 5.69 -8.20 -8.41
CA ASN A 98 5.83 -8.34 -6.97
C ASN A 98 5.62 -6.95 -6.36
N CYS A 99 4.66 -6.83 -5.45
CA CYS A 99 4.34 -5.57 -4.81
C CYS A 99 4.91 -5.53 -3.39
N LEU A 100 5.44 -4.37 -3.02
CA LEU A 100 5.81 -4.04 -1.65
C LEU A 100 4.84 -2.97 -1.14
N MET A 101 4.08 -3.30 -0.11
CA MET A 101 3.06 -2.45 0.50
C MET A 101 3.63 -1.80 1.75
N ILE A 102 3.56 -0.45 1.80
CA ILE A 102 4.13 0.35 2.89
C ILE A 102 3.06 1.32 3.38
N GLY A 103 2.86 1.40 4.70
CA GLY A 103 1.89 2.33 5.30
C GLY A 103 0.42 1.96 5.06
N LEU A 104 0.14 0.72 4.63
CA LEU A 104 -1.21 0.22 4.43
C LEU A 104 -1.60 -0.69 5.58
N SER A 105 -2.77 -0.44 6.17
CA SER A 105 -3.34 -1.32 7.20
C SER A 105 -3.80 -2.68 6.63
N LEU A 106 -3.97 -2.76 5.31
CA LEU A 106 -4.56 -3.90 4.59
C LEU A 106 -5.98 -4.28 5.12
N SER A 107 -6.64 -3.31 5.74
CA SER A 107 -8.05 -3.44 6.16
C SER A 107 -9.04 -2.98 5.09
N ASP A 108 -8.57 -2.26 4.06
CA ASP A 108 -9.39 -1.79 2.96
C ASP A 108 -10.06 -2.96 2.21
N PRO A 109 -11.41 -3.04 2.18
CA PRO A 109 -12.12 -4.17 1.58
C PRO A 109 -11.88 -4.29 0.08
N ASN A 110 -11.69 -3.17 -0.63
CA ASN A 110 -11.44 -3.19 -2.06
C ASN A 110 -10.05 -3.76 -2.38
N LEU A 111 -9.03 -3.30 -1.69
CA LEU A 111 -7.67 -3.84 -1.84
C LEU A 111 -7.63 -5.33 -1.50
N ARG A 112 -8.27 -5.75 -0.42
CA ARG A 112 -8.35 -7.17 -0.05
C ARG A 112 -9.02 -8.01 -1.13
N ARG A 113 -10.13 -7.54 -1.70
CA ARG A 113 -10.81 -8.18 -2.84
C ARG A 113 -9.87 -8.32 -4.04
N LEU A 114 -9.13 -7.27 -4.38
CA LEU A 114 -8.19 -7.30 -5.52
C LEU A 114 -7.03 -8.26 -5.27
N LEU A 115 -6.47 -8.29 -4.06
CA LEU A 115 -5.45 -9.26 -3.65
C LEU A 115 -5.97 -10.70 -3.74
N GLU A 116 -7.17 -10.95 -3.25
CA GLU A 116 -7.81 -12.28 -3.33
C GLU A 116 -8.00 -12.73 -4.79
N ILE A 117 -8.51 -11.85 -5.65
CA ILE A 117 -8.66 -12.14 -7.09
C ILE A 117 -7.29 -12.42 -7.75
N ALA A 118 -6.26 -11.66 -7.38
CA ALA A 118 -4.92 -11.85 -7.89
C ALA A 118 -4.31 -13.19 -7.42
N ALA A 119 -4.56 -13.59 -6.17
CA ALA A 119 -4.03 -14.81 -5.57
C ALA A 119 -4.69 -16.09 -6.12
N GLN A 120 -5.97 -16.06 -6.49
CA GLN A 120 -6.75 -17.24 -6.91
C GLN A 120 -6.14 -18.02 -8.10
N LYS A 121 -5.31 -17.42 -8.94
CA LYS A 121 -4.71 -18.03 -10.13
C LYS A 121 -3.21 -18.30 -9.99
N GLN A 122 -2.64 -18.07 -8.81
CA GLN A 122 -1.21 -18.22 -8.59
C GLN A 122 -0.92 -19.49 -7.79
N SER A 123 0.23 -20.12 -8.06
CA SER A 123 0.75 -21.20 -7.23
C SER A 123 0.91 -20.71 -5.78
N LYS A 124 0.90 -21.63 -4.81
CA LYS A 124 0.96 -21.39 -3.34
C LYS A 124 2.08 -20.46 -2.82
N ASN A 125 2.83 -19.79 -3.69
CA ASN A 125 3.92 -18.89 -3.32
C ASN A 125 3.42 -17.45 -3.22
N CYS A 126 3.54 -16.86 -2.04
CA CYS A 126 3.31 -15.42 -1.84
C CYS A 126 4.25 -14.62 -2.75
N ARG A 127 3.69 -13.66 -3.48
CA ARG A 127 4.43 -12.79 -4.41
C ARG A 127 4.57 -11.37 -3.89
N HIS A 128 3.71 -10.98 -2.95
CA HIS A 128 3.69 -9.63 -2.40
C HIS A 128 4.27 -9.61 -0.99
N TYR A 129 4.67 -8.42 -0.57
CA TYR A 129 5.22 -8.16 0.75
C TYR A 129 4.53 -6.95 1.35
N ALA A 130 4.29 -6.96 2.65
CA ALA A 130 3.71 -5.83 3.37
C ALA A 130 4.49 -5.54 4.63
N PHE A 131 4.87 -4.29 4.83
CA PHE A 131 5.37 -3.80 6.10
C PHE A 131 4.19 -3.63 7.05
N ILE A 132 4.21 -4.34 8.16
CA ILE A 132 3.18 -4.25 9.20
C ILE A 132 3.86 -3.98 10.53
N GLN A 133 3.36 -2.98 11.24
CA GLN A 133 3.88 -2.66 12.57
C GLN A 133 3.49 -3.78 13.55
N ARG A 134 4.48 -4.23 14.30
CA ARG A 134 4.27 -5.22 15.36
C ARG A 134 3.53 -4.57 16.53
N LEU A 135 2.47 -5.19 16.98
CA LEU A 135 1.82 -4.78 18.22
C LEU A 135 2.74 -5.07 19.41
N SER A 136 2.92 -4.08 20.27
CA SER A 136 3.68 -4.17 21.52
C SER A 136 2.77 -4.29 22.74
N ASN A 137 3.34 -4.61 23.89
CA ASN A 137 2.61 -4.64 25.15
C ASN A 137 1.98 -3.27 25.46
N ASP A 138 2.69 -2.19 25.17
CA ASP A 138 2.25 -0.82 25.46
C ASP A 138 1.02 -0.42 24.64
N SER A 139 0.83 -1.04 23.47
CA SER A 139 -0.36 -0.79 22.64
C SER A 139 -1.63 -1.47 23.15
N LEU A 140 -1.51 -2.43 24.09
CA LEU A 140 -2.63 -3.20 24.65
C LEU A 140 -2.98 -2.81 26.10
N ILE A 141 -2.08 -2.15 26.79
CA ILE A 141 -2.24 -1.76 28.18
C ILE A 141 -2.56 -0.27 28.23
N ASP A 142 -3.82 0.05 28.52
CA ASP A 142 -4.19 1.40 28.86
C ASP A 142 -3.87 1.62 30.35
N ASP A 143 -2.96 2.56 30.66
CA ASP A 143 -2.56 2.91 32.02
C ASP A 143 -3.74 3.35 32.92
N SER A 144 -4.87 3.71 32.31
CA SER A 144 -6.11 4.03 33.02
C SER A 144 -6.91 2.80 33.48
N SER A 145 -6.56 1.59 33.02
CA SER A 145 -7.29 0.38 33.38
C SER A 145 -6.82 -0.16 34.74
N CYS A 146 -7.75 -0.22 35.72
CA CYS A 146 -7.51 -0.86 37.03
C CYS A 146 -7.33 -2.40 36.97
N VAL A 147 -7.26 -2.97 35.79
CA VAL A 147 -7.17 -4.42 35.60
C VAL A 147 -5.69 -4.81 35.50
N LYS A 148 -5.18 -5.51 36.50
CA LYS A 148 -3.86 -6.16 36.44
C LYS A 148 -3.91 -7.32 35.46
N ILE A 149 -3.51 -7.05 34.22
CA ILE A 149 -3.40 -8.12 33.22
C ILE A 149 -2.10 -8.88 33.46
N ASN A 150 -2.18 -10.23 33.47
CA ASN A 150 -1.01 -11.08 33.60
C ASN A 150 -0.14 -10.96 32.33
N GLU A 151 1.09 -10.56 32.48
CA GLU A 151 2.05 -10.36 31.39
C GLU A 151 2.20 -11.60 30.47
N ALA A 152 2.17 -12.79 31.04
CA ALA A 152 2.18 -14.04 30.26
C ALA A 152 0.93 -14.17 29.36
N SER A 153 -0.22 -13.69 29.82
CA SER A 153 -1.46 -13.68 29.02
C SER A 153 -1.39 -12.66 27.88
N VAL A 154 -0.83 -11.48 28.14
CA VAL A 154 -0.60 -10.46 27.11
C VAL A 154 0.33 -10.97 26.01
N ASN A 155 1.45 -11.55 26.38
CA ASN A 155 2.41 -12.14 25.44
C ASN A 155 1.77 -13.23 24.56
N LYS A 156 0.92 -14.06 25.15
CA LYS A 156 0.18 -15.09 24.40
C LYS A 156 -0.81 -14.48 23.40
N ILE A 157 -1.51 -13.41 23.78
CA ILE A 157 -2.44 -12.70 22.91
C ILE A 157 -1.68 -12.10 21.74
N LEU A 158 -0.55 -11.41 21.98
CA LEU A 158 0.29 -10.82 20.95
C LEU A 158 0.82 -11.87 19.97
N GLN A 159 1.37 -12.97 20.46
CA GLN A 159 1.84 -14.06 19.62
C GLN A 159 0.70 -14.63 18.75
N THR A 160 -0.47 -14.84 19.34
CA THR A 160 -1.63 -15.36 18.62
C THR A 160 -2.08 -14.36 17.53
N HIS A 161 -2.12 -13.07 17.86
CA HIS A 161 -2.46 -12.01 16.92
C HIS A 161 -1.48 -12.00 15.73
N HIS A 162 -0.16 -12.05 15.97
CA HIS A 162 0.85 -12.05 14.90
C HIS A 162 0.71 -13.27 13.99
N ILE A 163 0.48 -14.45 14.56
CA ILE A 163 0.26 -15.69 13.78
C ILE A 163 -1.02 -15.58 12.91
N ILE A 164 -2.10 -15.05 13.47
CA ILE A 164 -3.36 -14.86 12.72
C ILE A 164 -3.14 -13.85 11.59
N GLN A 165 -2.46 -12.75 11.87
CA GLN A 165 -2.15 -11.72 10.88
C GLN A 165 -1.31 -12.30 9.71
N GLU A 166 -0.26 -13.05 10.01
CA GLU A 166 0.56 -13.71 8.99
C GLU A 166 -0.28 -14.66 8.12
N LYS A 167 -1.06 -15.55 8.73
CA LYS A 167 -1.91 -16.49 7.99
C LYS A 167 -2.96 -15.80 7.13
N MET A 168 -3.54 -14.71 7.64
CA MET A 168 -4.50 -13.91 6.90
C MET A 168 -3.82 -13.26 5.67
N MET A 169 -2.61 -12.73 5.83
CA MET A 169 -1.87 -12.14 4.72
C MET A 169 -1.41 -13.20 3.72
N GLU A 170 -0.96 -14.36 4.17
CA GLU A 170 -0.61 -15.48 3.30
C GLU A 170 -1.78 -15.92 2.42
N SER A 171 -3.01 -15.94 2.96
CA SER A 171 -4.21 -16.26 2.18
C SER A 171 -4.49 -15.26 1.07
N LEU A 172 -3.98 -14.04 1.20
CA LEU A 172 -4.02 -12.97 0.18
C LEU A 172 -2.76 -12.94 -0.71
N GLY A 173 -1.90 -13.96 -0.66
CA GLY A 173 -0.68 -14.02 -1.45
C GLY A 173 0.41 -13.04 -1.00
N THR A 174 0.35 -12.56 0.23
CA THR A 174 1.22 -11.52 0.78
C THR A 174 2.01 -12.07 1.99
N ARG A 175 3.30 -11.75 2.06
CA ARG A 175 4.15 -12.02 3.23
C ARG A 175 4.29 -10.78 4.07
N VAL A 176 4.22 -10.94 5.38
CA VAL A 176 4.43 -9.86 6.33
C VAL A 176 5.92 -9.65 6.56
N ILE A 177 6.34 -8.40 6.54
CA ILE A 177 7.63 -7.93 7.04
C ILE A 177 7.30 -7.08 8.28
N TRP A 178 7.65 -7.61 9.44
CA TRP A 178 7.38 -6.93 10.70
C TRP A 178 8.41 -5.83 10.97
N PHE A 179 7.93 -4.70 11.47
CA PHE A 179 8.75 -3.62 12.02
C PHE A 179 8.15 -3.15 13.35
N GLU A 180 8.96 -2.59 14.23
CA GLU A 180 8.52 -2.07 15.52
C GLU A 180 8.36 -0.55 15.46
N ASP A 181 9.34 0.15 14.89
CA ASP A 181 9.32 1.60 14.74
C ASP A 181 9.42 2.02 13.27
N TYR A 182 8.72 3.08 12.90
CA TYR A 182 8.73 3.60 11.53
C TYR A 182 10.12 3.99 11.01
N SER A 183 11.06 4.32 11.90
CA SER A 183 12.45 4.60 11.53
C SER A 183 13.21 3.40 10.97
N GLU A 184 12.71 2.18 11.18
CA GLU A 184 13.30 0.95 10.62
C GLU A 184 13.00 0.81 9.12
N ILE A 185 11.89 1.37 8.62
CA ILE A 185 11.46 1.19 7.23
C ILE A 185 12.53 1.61 6.22
N PRO A 186 13.19 2.79 6.33
CA PRO A 186 14.26 3.16 5.41
C PRO A 186 15.44 2.18 5.42
N VAL A 187 15.80 1.63 6.59
CA VAL A 187 16.88 0.66 6.75
C VAL A 187 16.54 -0.65 6.05
N LEU A 188 15.32 -1.16 6.28
CA LEU A 188 14.81 -2.37 5.63
C LEU A 188 14.74 -2.22 4.10
N LEU A 189 14.34 -1.03 3.61
CA LEU A 189 14.34 -0.74 2.17
C LEU A 189 15.75 -0.73 1.58
N ASP A 190 16.73 -0.21 2.30
CA ASP A 190 18.14 -0.24 1.88
C ASP A 190 18.71 -1.67 1.83
N GLU A 191 18.28 -2.55 2.73
CA GLU A 191 18.65 -3.97 2.71
C GLU A 191 18.05 -4.71 1.50
N ILE A 192 16.79 -4.44 1.16
CA ILE A 192 16.13 -5.03 -0.03
C ILE A 192 16.79 -4.56 -1.34
N ARG A 193 17.37 -3.38 -1.34
CA ARG A 193 18.04 -2.81 -2.52
C ARG A 193 19.35 -3.51 -2.87
N LYS A 194 20.04 -4.09 -1.90
CA LYS A 194 21.33 -4.81 -2.08
C LYS A 194 21.11 -6.15 -2.74
#